data_cf79a83ec6e224f40fa3d68d279124ec
#
_entry.id   cf79a83ec6e224f40fa3d68d279124ec
#
_cell.length_a   1.000
_cell.length_b   1.000
_cell.length_c   1.000
_cell.angle_alpha   90.00
_cell.angle_beta   90.00
_cell.angle_gamma   90.00
#
_symmetry.space_group_name_H-M   'P 1'
#
loop_
_entity.id
_entity.type
_entity.pdbx_description
1 polymer ?
#
loop_
_entity_poly.entity_id
_entity_poly.type
_entity_poly.pdbx_seq_one_letter_code
_entity_poly.pdbx_strand_id
1 'polypeptide(L)'
;MMEYIDISILNPAEYNPRLLTNEAQEDLKKSIKELGIIKPIIIRQSDKRIMAGHQRTKTMKLLGYTHVPAFILDGVNSTDEVRFNQLHNYAECELSEIQPEINVSLPKGTEGFYTISNKDISILSKGGNNSRVVDLTKMILRYGQFANAVCDHTGKVIISTVYAKTVKLLGMDLLVYVLPEGKEEIALKYFSKEYGVFEYSHLERKTYIQSFAQKARLRQKNGVPSKRSHSTLYETQVIPYITKDMRILDFGAGQKDYATILKKKGYLIDAIEFFHRKDGADIIDEKEIRQDCASICKTLSDYGLYDVVVCDSVLNSVNSEEDENNVLLSLSALCKPGGMIFWSGIPLLFAQKSSERKETHDHRSKAVFLDAKNFTANFRFGEWYFQHYHSTADIVRLNTAYIGKDFNIFDKGMKISPEKELRGSSFQVASTNGRSASKSDYLKALQYEFTLPLPNNRKWDLDKEIIPIFKTL
;
A
#
# COMPACT_ATOMS: atom_id res chain seq x y z
N MET A 1 -23.48 -13.76 14.70
CA MET A 1 -24.81 -13.19 14.33
C MET A 1 -24.65 -11.68 14.22
N MET A 2 -25.41 -11.00 13.37
CA MET A 2 -25.39 -9.55 13.29
C MET A 2 -26.25 -8.96 14.40
N GLU A 3 -25.77 -7.94 15.07
CA GLU A 3 -26.48 -7.23 16.16
C GLU A 3 -26.35 -5.72 15.96
N TYR A 4 -27.28 -4.95 16.56
CA TYR A 4 -27.18 -3.50 16.61
C TYR A 4 -26.52 -3.08 17.91
N ILE A 5 -25.37 -2.41 17.80
CA ILE A 5 -24.50 -2.04 18.93
C ILE A 5 -24.48 -0.53 19.10
N ASP A 6 -24.52 -0.07 20.35
CA ASP A 6 -24.35 1.33 20.69
C ASP A 6 -22.97 1.83 20.24
N ILE A 7 -22.94 2.89 19.45
CA ILE A 7 -21.72 3.48 18.91
C ILE A 7 -20.81 4.03 20.03
N SER A 8 -21.37 4.44 21.15
CA SER A 8 -20.62 5.07 22.25
C SER A 8 -19.65 4.11 22.94
N ILE A 9 -19.93 2.79 22.91
CA ILE A 9 -19.08 1.78 23.53
C ILE A 9 -17.98 1.24 22.62
N LEU A 10 -17.95 1.69 21.36
CA LEU A 10 -17.01 1.19 20.36
C LEU A 10 -15.64 1.89 20.43
N ASN A 11 -14.59 1.09 20.44
CA ASN A 11 -13.22 1.55 20.49
C ASN A 11 -12.60 1.47 19.09
N PRO A 12 -12.12 2.59 18.51
CA PRO A 12 -11.39 2.54 17.25
C PRO A 12 -10.05 1.79 17.42
N ALA A 13 -9.61 1.10 16.38
CA ALA A 13 -8.27 0.52 16.37
C ALA A 13 -7.23 1.61 16.14
N GLU A 14 -6.22 1.66 17.01
CA GLU A 14 -5.12 2.65 16.95
C GLU A 14 -4.29 2.56 15.66
N TYR A 15 -4.27 1.39 15.04
CA TYR A 15 -3.49 1.13 13.82
C TYR A 15 -4.18 1.55 12.52
N ASN A 16 -5.37 2.16 12.57
CA ASN A 16 -6.04 2.59 11.35
C ASN A 16 -5.59 4.01 10.94
N PRO A 17 -4.62 4.15 10.01
CA PRO A 17 -4.09 5.44 9.59
C PRO A 17 -4.97 6.12 8.55
N ARG A 18 -6.12 5.56 8.22
CA ARG A 18 -6.93 6.02 7.09
C ARG A 18 -7.82 7.19 7.49
N LEU A 19 -7.62 8.32 6.82
CA LEU A 19 -8.51 9.47 6.85
C LEU A 19 -9.32 9.54 5.54
N LEU A 20 -10.57 9.95 5.64
CA LEU A 20 -11.37 10.25 4.45
C LEU A 20 -11.02 11.66 3.95
N THR A 21 -10.94 11.81 2.62
CA THR A 21 -11.04 13.13 2.00
C THR A 21 -12.42 13.72 2.24
N ASN A 22 -12.55 15.04 2.15
CA ASN A 22 -13.85 15.69 2.32
C ASN A 22 -14.89 15.18 1.31
N GLU A 23 -14.50 15.00 0.05
CA GLU A 23 -15.36 14.44 -1.00
C GLU A 23 -15.82 13.02 -0.65
N ALA A 24 -14.90 12.17 -0.27
CA ALA A 24 -15.21 10.79 0.12
C ALA A 24 -16.12 10.72 1.36
N GLN A 25 -15.96 11.65 2.29
CA GLN A 25 -16.83 11.73 3.47
C GLN A 25 -18.25 12.17 3.11
N GLU A 26 -18.41 13.12 2.20
CA GLU A 26 -19.72 13.52 1.71
C GLU A 26 -20.42 12.40 0.91
N ASP A 27 -19.69 11.71 0.04
CA ASP A 27 -20.21 10.52 -0.66
C ASP A 27 -20.66 9.43 0.32
N LEU A 28 -19.89 9.18 1.37
CA LEU A 28 -20.25 8.20 2.40
C LEU A 28 -21.48 8.65 3.20
N LYS A 29 -21.56 9.93 3.58
CA LYS A 29 -22.74 10.49 4.23
C LYS A 29 -24.01 10.33 3.36
N LYS A 30 -23.88 10.63 2.06
CA LYS A 30 -24.98 10.48 1.10
C LYS A 30 -25.42 9.02 1.00
N SER A 31 -24.47 8.10 0.83
CA SER A 31 -24.77 6.66 0.79
C SER A 31 -25.48 6.17 2.05
N ILE A 32 -25.00 6.54 3.25
CA ILE A 32 -25.62 6.14 4.52
C ILE A 32 -27.02 6.73 4.67
N LYS A 33 -27.25 7.99 4.26
CA LYS A 33 -28.58 8.60 4.31
C LYS A 33 -29.59 7.92 3.37
N GLU A 34 -29.13 7.49 2.18
CA GLU A 34 -30.01 6.89 1.17
C GLU A 34 -30.24 5.39 1.36
N LEU A 35 -29.23 4.67 1.83
CA LEU A 35 -29.23 3.20 1.89
C LEU A 35 -29.14 2.66 3.32
N GLY A 36 -28.79 3.48 4.31
CA GLY A 36 -28.39 2.99 5.62
C GLY A 36 -27.00 2.31 5.58
N ILE A 37 -26.73 1.47 6.56
CA ILE A 37 -25.51 0.64 6.59
C ILE A 37 -25.80 -0.70 5.90
N ILE A 38 -25.45 -0.79 4.64
CA ILE A 38 -25.64 -2.01 3.83
C ILE A 38 -24.56 -3.08 4.10
N LYS A 39 -23.45 -2.70 4.74
CA LYS A 39 -22.43 -3.64 5.24
C LYS A 39 -22.14 -3.35 6.72
N PRO A 40 -22.49 -4.24 7.64
CA PRO A 40 -22.22 -4.11 9.06
C PRO A 40 -20.73 -3.92 9.34
N ILE A 41 -20.43 -3.32 10.47
CA ILE A 41 -19.05 -3.26 10.98
C ILE A 41 -18.65 -4.60 11.61
N ILE A 42 -17.37 -4.78 11.87
CA ILE A 42 -16.84 -5.97 12.54
C ILE A 42 -16.13 -5.52 13.81
N ILE A 43 -16.51 -6.09 14.94
CA ILE A 43 -15.96 -5.74 16.25
C ILE A 43 -15.46 -6.97 17.00
N ARG A 44 -14.44 -6.77 17.82
CA ARG A 44 -13.98 -7.77 18.78
C ARG A 44 -14.85 -7.73 20.04
N GLN A 45 -15.27 -8.91 20.51
CA GLN A 45 -16.18 -9.02 21.65
C GLN A 45 -15.56 -8.51 22.95
N SER A 46 -14.32 -8.84 23.22
CA SER A 46 -13.66 -8.64 24.52
C SER A 46 -13.52 -7.17 24.94
N ASP A 47 -13.27 -6.26 23.99
CA ASP A 47 -13.02 -4.83 24.26
C ASP A 47 -13.79 -3.89 23.33
N LYS A 48 -14.73 -4.42 22.54
CA LYS A 48 -15.56 -3.67 21.59
C LYS A 48 -14.71 -2.89 20.55
N ARG A 49 -13.52 -3.37 20.25
CA ARG A 49 -12.63 -2.75 19.27
C ARG A 49 -13.18 -2.97 17.86
N ILE A 50 -13.25 -1.89 17.09
CA ILE A 50 -13.61 -1.93 15.68
C ILE A 50 -12.45 -2.58 14.91
N MET A 51 -12.71 -3.72 14.25
CA MET A 51 -11.77 -4.40 13.39
C MET A 51 -11.94 -4.01 11.92
N ALA A 52 -13.18 -3.73 11.49
CA ALA A 52 -13.48 -3.19 10.17
C ALA A 52 -14.71 -2.27 10.22
N GLY A 53 -14.69 -1.18 9.43
CA GLY A 53 -15.80 -0.23 9.35
C GLY A 53 -15.60 1.06 10.14
N HIS A 54 -14.40 1.43 10.49
CA HIS A 54 -14.07 2.67 11.24
C HIS A 54 -14.71 3.92 10.63
N GLN A 55 -14.60 4.09 9.31
CA GLN A 55 -15.12 5.29 8.63
C GLN A 55 -16.65 5.31 8.62
N ARG A 56 -17.28 4.13 8.44
CA ARG A 56 -18.76 4.00 8.56
C ARG A 56 -19.23 4.40 9.95
N THR A 57 -18.59 3.88 11.00
CA THR A 57 -18.92 4.21 12.39
C THR A 57 -18.74 5.71 12.66
N LYS A 58 -17.62 6.31 12.23
CA LYS A 58 -17.36 7.75 12.36
C LYS A 58 -18.44 8.58 11.66
N THR A 59 -18.79 8.20 10.44
CA THR A 59 -19.79 8.93 9.65
C THR A 59 -21.20 8.79 10.24
N MET A 60 -21.57 7.59 10.72
CA MET A 60 -22.85 7.42 11.43
C MET A 60 -22.94 8.30 12.68
N LYS A 61 -21.86 8.34 13.47
CA LYS A 61 -21.80 9.22 14.65
C LYS A 61 -21.98 10.70 14.27
N LEU A 62 -21.37 11.16 13.17
CA LEU A 62 -21.56 12.51 12.64
C LEU A 62 -22.99 12.79 12.15
N LEU A 63 -23.70 11.76 11.70
CA LEU A 63 -25.09 11.82 11.26
C LEU A 63 -26.11 11.66 12.42
N GLY A 64 -25.64 11.50 13.66
CA GLY A 64 -26.50 11.40 14.86
C GLY A 64 -27.07 9.99 15.12
N TYR A 65 -26.56 8.97 14.45
CA TYR A 65 -26.96 7.60 14.77
C TYR A 65 -26.37 7.16 16.12
N THR A 66 -27.16 6.49 16.92
CA THR A 66 -26.74 5.94 18.22
C THR A 66 -26.31 4.48 18.15
N HIS A 67 -26.81 3.74 17.15
CA HIS A 67 -26.54 2.31 16.98
C HIS A 67 -26.04 2.00 15.57
N VAL A 68 -25.23 0.94 15.43
CA VAL A 68 -24.69 0.46 14.16
C VAL A 68 -24.83 -1.06 14.07
N PRO A 69 -25.20 -1.62 12.90
CA PRO A 69 -25.20 -3.07 12.71
C PRO A 69 -23.75 -3.58 12.70
N ALA A 70 -23.49 -4.61 13.49
CA ALA A 70 -22.17 -5.16 13.72
C ALA A 70 -22.16 -6.70 13.74
N PHE A 71 -21.09 -7.30 13.23
CA PHE A 71 -20.70 -8.67 13.55
C PHE A 71 -19.76 -8.65 14.75
N ILE A 72 -20.10 -9.44 15.75
CA ILE A 72 -19.30 -9.56 16.97
C ILE A 72 -18.48 -10.84 16.86
N LEU A 73 -17.15 -10.74 16.92
CA LEU A 73 -16.25 -11.86 16.87
C LEU A 73 -15.72 -12.18 18.25
N ASP A 74 -15.90 -13.41 18.68
CA ASP A 74 -15.36 -13.95 19.93
C ASP A 74 -14.00 -14.66 19.69
N GLY A 75 -13.22 -14.79 20.75
CA GLY A 75 -11.95 -15.52 20.72
C GLY A 75 -10.83 -14.84 19.93
N VAL A 76 -11.00 -13.59 19.52
CA VAL A 76 -10.02 -12.82 18.78
C VAL A 76 -9.10 -12.06 19.73
N ASN A 77 -7.86 -12.51 19.89
CA ASN A 77 -6.83 -11.76 20.59
C ASN A 77 -6.15 -10.71 19.69
N SER A 78 -5.25 -9.89 20.23
CA SER A 78 -4.60 -8.81 19.46
C SER A 78 -3.79 -9.33 18.27
N THR A 79 -3.22 -10.52 18.37
CA THR A 79 -2.49 -11.17 17.27
C THR A 79 -3.44 -11.64 16.19
N ASP A 80 -4.53 -12.28 16.60
CA ASP A 80 -5.58 -12.74 15.70
C ASP A 80 -6.28 -11.57 15.01
N GLU A 81 -6.44 -10.44 15.70
CA GLU A 81 -7.00 -9.20 15.12
C GLU A 81 -6.15 -8.71 13.94
N VAL A 82 -4.83 -8.62 14.10
CA VAL A 82 -3.93 -8.22 13.01
C VAL A 82 -4.06 -9.20 11.83
N ARG A 83 -4.10 -10.50 12.11
CA ARG A 83 -4.28 -11.53 11.09
C ARG A 83 -5.65 -11.45 10.41
N PHE A 84 -6.70 -11.21 11.19
CA PHE A 84 -8.05 -11.02 10.66
C PHE A 84 -8.08 -9.85 9.68
N ASN A 85 -7.53 -8.70 10.04
CA ASN A 85 -7.46 -7.54 9.18
C ASN A 85 -6.72 -7.82 7.87
N GLN A 86 -5.61 -8.56 7.94
CA GLN A 86 -4.88 -8.96 6.74
C GLN A 86 -5.75 -9.77 5.78
N LEU A 87 -6.39 -10.82 6.29
CA LEU A 87 -7.18 -11.73 5.47
C LEU A 87 -8.47 -11.07 4.97
N HIS A 88 -9.14 -10.28 5.82
CA HIS A 88 -10.36 -9.58 5.46
C HIS A 88 -10.13 -8.51 4.40
N ASN A 89 -9.17 -7.63 4.63
CA ASN A 89 -8.86 -6.56 3.68
C ASN A 89 -8.37 -7.13 2.35
N TYR A 90 -7.51 -8.15 2.39
CA TYR A 90 -7.07 -8.87 1.21
C TYR A 90 -8.23 -9.51 0.45
N ALA A 91 -9.13 -10.17 1.16
CA ALA A 91 -10.28 -10.83 0.56
C ALA A 91 -11.28 -9.86 -0.11
N GLU A 92 -11.36 -8.60 0.34
CA GLU A 92 -12.24 -7.58 -0.24
C GLU A 92 -11.55 -6.69 -1.30
N CYS A 93 -10.23 -6.70 -1.38
CA CYS A 93 -9.46 -5.70 -2.14
C CYS A 93 -9.18 -6.01 -3.61
N GLU A 94 -9.45 -7.21 -4.13
CA GLU A 94 -9.12 -7.50 -5.53
C GLU A 94 -10.22 -7.07 -6.51
N LEU A 95 -10.00 -5.94 -7.14
CA LEU A 95 -10.87 -5.38 -8.18
C LEU A 95 -10.56 -5.92 -9.59
N SER A 96 -9.42 -6.61 -9.79
CA SER A 96 -8.93 -7.05 -11.11
C SER A 96 -9.38 -8.45 -11.52
N GLU A 97 -10.06 -9.19 -10.65
CA GLU A 97 -10.48 -10.57 -10.96
C GLU A 97 -11.89 -10.62 -11.54
N ILE A 98 -12.10 -11.62 -12.42
CA ILE A 98 -13.44 -11.98 -12.89
C ILE A 98 -14.25 -12.43 -11.67
N GLN A 99 -15.18 -11.60 -11.23
CA GLN A 99 -16.03 -11.90 -10.09
C GLN A 99 -16.97 -13.06 -10.41
N PRO A 100 -17.27 -13.95 -9.44
CA PRO A 100 -18.27 -14.97 -9.66
C PRO A 100 -19.66 -14.34 -9.77
N GLU A 101 -20.47 -14.83 -10.68
CA GLU A 101 -21.89 -14.47 -10.76
C GLU A 101 -22.68 -15.32 -9.77
N ILE A 102 -23.32 -14.66 -8.82
CA ILE A 102 -24.12 -15.29 -7.77
C ILE A 102 -25.53 -14.68 -7.78
N ASN A 103 -26.52 -15.53 -7.76
CA ASN A 103 -27.90 -15.12 -7.55
C ASN A 103 -28.47 -15.76 -6.28
N VAL A 104 -29.38 -15.04 -5.64
CA VAL A 104 -30.15 -15.52 -4.50
C VAL A 104 -31.64 -15.42 -4.82
N SER A 105 -32.39 -16.42 -4.43
CA SER A 105 -33.88 -16.39 -4.56
C SER A 105 -34.47 -15.55 -3.44
N LEU A 106 -35.03 -14.40 -3.81
CA LEU A 106 -35.63 -13.45 -2.86
C LEU A 106 -37.15 -13.64 -2.74
N PRO A 107 -37.71 -13.52 -1.55
CA PRO A 107 -39.14 -13.28 -1.41
C PRO A 107 -39.55 -11.96 -2.08
N LYS A 108 -40.74 -11.87 -2.61
CA LYS A 108 -41.23 -10.64 -3.28
C LYS A 108 -41.32 -9.46 -2.33
N GLY A 109 -40.84 -8.29 -2.80
CA GLY A 109 -40.96 -7.01 -2.08
C GLY A 109 -40.05 -6.86 -0.88
N THR A 110 -38.89 -7.53 -0.88
CA THR A 110 -37.93 -7.49 0.23
C THR A 110 -36.87 -6.44 0.00
N GLU A 111 -36.66 -5.58 0.98
CA GLU A 111 -35.54 -4.63 1.08
C GLU A 111 -34.87 -4.77 2.46
N GLY A 112 -33.58 -4.54 2.55
CA GLY A 112 -32.84 -4.63 3.82
C GLY A 112 -32.15 -5.97 4.06
N PHE A 113 -31.93 -6.33 5.32
CA PHE A 113 -31.17 -7.55 5.68
C PHE A 113 -32.08 -8.78 5.73
N TYR A 114 -31.65 -9.84 5.03
CA TYR A 114 -32.31 -11.15 5.02
C TYR A 114 -31.29 -12.28 5.11
N THR A 115 -31.64 -13.35 5.81
CA THR A 115 -30.88 -14.60 5.77
C THR A 115 -31.45 -15.50 4.68
N ILE A 116 -30.64 -15.81 3.68
CA ILE A 116 -31.01 -16.66 2.55
C ILE A 116 -30.50 -18.07 2.82
N SER A 117 -31.40 -19.05 2.69
CA SER A 117 -31.03 -20.46 2.85
C SER A 117 -30.01 -20.86 1.78
N ASN A 118 -29.05 -21.70 2.15
CA ASN A 118 -28.02 -22.18 1.22
C ASN A 118 -28.60 -22.75 -0.08
N LYS A 119 -29.73 -23.47 -0.02
CA LYS A 119 -30.43 -24.03 -1.19
C LYS A 119 -30.85 -22.96 -2.21
N ASP A 120 -31.16 -21.76 -1.73
CA ASP A 120 -31.69 -20.64 -2.51
C ASP A 120 -30.56 -19.74 -3.08
N ILE A 121 -29.30 -20.13 -2.94
CA ILE A 121 -28.13 -19.48 -3.51
C ILE A 121 -27.66 -20.26 -4.75
N SER A 122 -27.46 -19.58 -5.86
CA SER A 122 -26.99 -20.16 -7.12
C SER A 122 -25.68 -19.54 -7.57
N ILE A 123 -24.69 -20.38 -7.92
CA ILE A 123 -23.43 -19.97 -8.54
C ILE A 123 -23.59 -20.16 -10.05
N LEU A 124 -23.61 -19.05 -10.79
CA LEU A 124 -23.87 -19.04 -12.24
C LEU A 124 -22.60 -19.10 -13.08
N SER A 125 -21.47 -18.64 -12.54
CA SER A 125 -20.18 -18.67 -13.21
C SER A 125 -19.04 -19.15 -12.31
N LYS A 126 -17.95 -19.63 -12.94
CA LYS A 126 -16.75 -20.13 -12.24
C LYS A 126 -15.78 -19.03 -11.79
N GLY A 127 -16.13 -17.75 -11.98
CA GLY A 127 -15.28 -16.62 -11.57
C GLY A 127 -14.89 -16.66 -10.08
N GLY A 128 -13.93 -15.84 -9.74
CA GLY A 128 -13.36 -15.73 -8.40
C GLY A 128 -12.13 -16.61 -8.16
N ASN A 129 -11.12 -16.03 -7.52
CA ASN A 129 -9.85 -16.69 -7.23
C ASN A 129 -10.05 -17.78 -6.16
N ASN A 130 -9.55 -18.98 -6.43
CA ASN A 130 -9.64 -20.10 -5.49
C ASN A 130 -8.87 -19.83 -4.19
N SER A 131 -7.78 -19.08 -4.21
CA SER A 131 -7.03 -18.74 -2.99
C SER A 131 -7.86 -17.90 -2.03
N ARG A 132 -8.68 -16.97 -2.54
CA ARG A 132 -9.60 -16.17 -1.73
C ARG A 132 -10.70 -16.99 -1.09
N VAL A 133 -11.29 -17.90 -1.86
CA VAL A 133 -12.29 -18.83 -1.32
C VAL A 133 -11.68 -19.63 -0.16
N VAL A 134 -10.42 -20.09 -0.30
CA VAL A 134 -9.71 -20.80 0.77
C VAL A 134 -9.48 -19.90 1.99
N ASP A 135 -9.06 -18.65 1.79
CA ASP A 135 -8.80 -17.72 2.91
C ASP A 135 -10.09 -17.33 3.63
N LEU A 136 -11.15 -17.01 2.89
CA LEU A 136 -12.47 -16.76 3.47
C LEU A 136 -13.01 -17.99 4.20
N THR A 137 -12.79 -19.20 3.65
CA THR A 137 -13.14 -20.47 4.32
C THR A 137 -12.46 -20.57 5.67
N LYS A 138 -11.13 -20.32 5.72
CA LYS A 138 -10.37 -20.35 7.00
C LYS A 138 -10.91 -19.35 8.01
N MET A 139 -11.24 -18.13 7.55
CA MET A 139 -11.80 -17.08 8.41
C MET A 139 -13.18 -17.47 8.94
N ILE A 140 -14.06 -17.93 8.06
CA ILE A 140 -15.45 -18.31 8.44
C ILE A 140 -15.43 -19.48 9.41
N LEU A 141 -14.57 -20.49 9.18
CA LEU A 141 -14.46 -21.64 10.08
C LEU A 141 -13.87 -21.27 11.45
N ARG A 142 -13.00 -20.25 11.49
CA ARG A 142 -12.36 -19.81 12.75
C ARG A 142 -13.19 -18.83 13.55
N TYR A 143 -13.83 -17.85 12.88
CA TYR A 143 -14.47 -16.71 13.55
C TYR A 143 -16.01 -16.71 13.40
N GLY A 144 -16.58 -17.65 12.67
CA GLY A 144 -17.96 -17.60 12.23
C GLY A 144 -18.15 -16.67 11.05
N GLN A 145 -19.39 -16.53 10.61
CA GLN A 145 -19.74 -15.56 9.55
C GLN A 145 -19.57 -14.12 10.06
N PHE A 146 -18.86 -13.30 9.31
CA PHE A 146 -18.44 -11.95 9.70
C PHE A 146 -18.77 -10.88 8.65
N ALA A 147 -19.45 -11.25 7.57
CA ALA A 147 -19.83 -10.34 6.51
C ALA A 147 -21.19 -10.74 5.92
N ASN A 148 -21.73 -9.85 5.10
CA ASN A 148 -22.90 -10.11 4.28
C ASN A 148 -22.57 -9.88 2.81
N ALA A 149 -23.39 -10.37 1.92
CA ALA A 149 -23.44 -9.94 0.53
C ALA A 149 -24.44 -8.80 0.35
N VAL A 150 -24.31 -8.02 -0.73
CA VAL A 150 -25.32 -7.06 -1.17
C VAL A 150 -25.83 -7.50 -2.53
N CYS A 151 -27.14 -7.57 -2.69
CA CYS A 151 -27.78 -7.89 -3.95
C CYS A 151 -28.73 -6.77 -4.38
N ASP A 152 -29.00 -6.71 -5.67
CA ASP A 152 -30.06 -5.89 -6.22
C ASP A 152 -31.45 -6.48 -5.91
N HIS A 153 -32.48 -5.77 -6.30
CA HIS A 153 -33.90 -6.20 -6.09
C HIS A 153 -34.26 -7.49 -6.84
N THR A 154 -33.47 -7.91 -7.82
CA THR A 154 -33.67 -9.17 -8.56
C THR A 154 -32.99 -10.37 -7.90
N GLY A 155 -32.14 -10.12 -6.89
CA GLY A 155 -31.35 -11.15 -6.21
C GLY A 155 -29.95 -11.38 -6.81
N LYS A 156 -29.54 -10.59 -7.79
CA LYS A 156 -28.14 -10.63 -8.29
C LYS A 156 -27.21 -10.03 -7.23
N VAL A 157 -26.25 -10.82 -6.77
CA VAL A 157 -25.23 -10.34 -5.83
C VAL A 157 -24.25 -9.43 -6.56
N ILE A 158 -24.11 -8.19 -6.10
CA ILE A 158 -23.26 -7.17 -6.71
C ILE A 158 -22.06 -6.78 -5.84
N ILE A 159 -22.09 -7.06 -4.53
CA ILE A 159 -20.99 -6.78 -3.60
C ILE A 159 -20.75 -8.03 -2.74
N SER A 160 -19.47 -8.33 -2.49
CA SER A 160 -19.02 -9.52 -1.73
C SER A 160 -19.40 -10.86 -2.40
N THR A 161 -19.29 -10.91 -3.73
CA THR A 161 -19.62 -12.10 -4.54
C THR A 161 -18.79 -13.33 -4.18
N VAL A 162 -17.47 -13.15 -3.94
CA VAL A 162 -16.57 -14.25 -3.51
C VAL A 162 -16.93 -14.74 -2.10
N TYR A 163 -17.33 -13.85 -1.20
CA TYR A 163 -17.84 -14.23 0.12
C TYR A 163 -19.12 -15.07 0.00
N ALA A 164 -20.09 -14.62 -0.81
CA ALA A 164 -21.32 -15.36 -1.07
C ALA A 164 -21.03 -16.75 -1.67
N LYS A 165 -20.12 -16.84 -2.65
CA LYS A 165 -19.64 -18.11 -3.19
C LYS A 165 -19.07 -19.02 -2.10
N THR A 166 -18.24 -18.47 -1.23
CA THR A 166 -17.60 -19.24 -0.15
C THR A 166 -18.63 -19.78 0.84
N VAL A 167 -19.58 -18.93 1.26
CA VAL A 167 -20.67 -19.34 2.16
C VAL A 167 -21.52 -20.43 1.51
N LYS A 168 -21.83 -20.32 0.21
CA LYS A 168 -22.53 -21.36 -0.56
C LYS A 168 -21.78 -22.69 -0.54
N LEU A 169 -20.47 -22.66 -0.80
CA LEU A 169 -19.63 -23.86 -0.82
C LEU A 169 -19.50 -24.54 0.55
N LEU A 170 -19.58 -23.74 1.63
CA LEU A 170 -19.58 -24.24 3.00
C LEU A 170 -20.93 -24.82 3.45
N GLY A 171 -21.96 -24.79 2.60
CA GLY A 171 -23.29 -25.28 2.96
C GLY A 171 -24.03 -24.40 3.98
N MET A 172 -23.60 -23.15 4.16
CA MET A 172 -24.14 -22.23 5.16
C MET A 172 -25.18 -21.27 4.55
N ASP A 173 -26.10 -20.78 5.38
CA ASP A 173 -27.04 -19.74 4.99
C ASP A 173 -26.29 -18.39 4.89
N LEU A 174 -26.71 -17.52 3.98
CA LEU A 174 -26.04 -16.26 3.67
C LEU A 174 -26.87 -15.07 4.15
N LEU A 175 -26.28 -14.19 4.93
CA LEU A 175 -26.84 -12.87 5.18
C LEU A 175 -26.64 -12.00 3.94
N VAL A 176 -27.73 -11.43 3.41
CA VAL A 176 -27.72 -10.48 2.31
C VAL A 176 -28.36 -9.16 2.73
N TYR A 177 -27.95 -8.07 2.10
CA TYR A 177 -28.71 -6.83 2.09
C TYR A 177 -29.28 -6.65 0.69
N VAL A 178 -30.61 -6.53 0.61
CA VAL A 178 -31.34 -6.33 -0.65
C VAL A 178 -31.52 -4.84 -0.86
N LEU A 179 -30.97 -4.32 -1.96
CA LEU A 179 -31.09 -2.91 -2.32
C LEU A 179 -32.48 -2.56 -2.84
N PRO A 180 -32.97 -1.37 -2.55
CA PRO A 180 -34.09 -0.80 -3.29
C PRO A 180 -33.79 -0.71 -4.77
N GLU A 181 -34.79 -0.83 -5.62
CA GLU A 181 -34.67 -0.72 -7.06
C GLU A 181 -34.02 0.62 -7.49
N GLY A 182 -33.05 0.56 -8.38
CA GLY A 182 -32.32 1.73 -8.90
C GLY A 182 -31.26 2.31 -7.97
N LYS A 183 -30.90 1.61 -6.87
CA LYS A 183 -29.87 2.06 -5.92
C LYS A 183 -28.50 1.38 -6.09
N GLU A 184 -28.35 0.55 -7.12
CA GLU A 184 -27.16 -0.25 -7.36
C GLU A 184 -25.91 0.63 -7.60
N GLU A 185 -26.07 1.71 -8.38
CA GLU A 185 -24.96 2.61 -8.69
C GLU A 185 -24.40 3.31 -7.45
N ILE A 186 -25.29 3.76 -6.55
CA ILE A 186 -24.88 4.41 -5.29
C ILE A 186 -24.12 3.42 -4.40
N ALA A 187 -24.62 2.18 -4.30
CA ALA A 187 -23.97 1.15 -3.52
C ALA A 187 -22.58 0.79 -4.11
N LEU A 188 -22.49 0.58 -5.41
CA LEU A 188 -21.24 0.26 -6.09
C LEU A 188 -20.24 1.42 -6.02
N LYS A 189 -20.69 2.66 -6.20
CA LYS A 189 -19.82 3.85 -6.08
C LYS A 189 -19.14 3.91 -4.72
N TYR A 190 -19.87 3.63 -3.65
CA TYR A 190 -19.33 3.61 -2.30
C TYR A 190 -18.25 2.54 -2.10
N PHE A 191 -18.44 1.33 -2.65
CA PHE A 191 -17.48 0.23 -2.48
C PHE A 191 -16.38 0.17 -3.53
N SER A 192 -16.54 0.85 -4.66
CA SER A 192 -15.53 0.93 -5.72
C SER A 192 -14.48 2.01 -5.48
N LYS A 193 -14.79 3.02 -4.67
CA LYS A 193 -13.86 4.11 -4.39
C LYS A 193 -12.90 3.77 -3.27
N GLU A 194 -11.67 4.08 -3.49
CA GLU A 194 -10.63 4.13 -2.49
C GLU A 194 -10.71 5.48 -1.78
N TYR A 195 -11.25 5.45 -0.59
CA TYR A 195 -11.47 6.65 0.17
C TYR A 195 -10.35 6.90 1.15
N GLY A 196 -9.67 8.00 0.99
CA GLY A 196 -8.84 8.57 2.02
C GLY A 196 -7.36 8.62 1.70
N VAL A 197 -6.72 9.47 2.41
CA VAL A 197 -5.26 9.57 2.51
C VAL A 197 -4.81 8.83 3.77
N PHE A 198 -3.59 8.31 3.73
CA PHE A 198 -2.97 7.78 4.93
C PHE A 198 -2.31 8.93 5.69
N GLU A 199 -2.74 9.17 6.91
CA GLU A 199 -2.11 10.09 7.82
C GLU A 199 -1.79 9.36 9.12
N TYR A 200 -0.59 9.53 9.60
CA TYR A 200 -0.04 8.82 10.76
C TYR A 200 0.20 9.72 11.95
N SER A 201 -0.15 10.99 11.86
CA SER A 201 0.05 11.97 12.93
C SER A 201 -0.72 11.64 14.21
N HIS A 202 -1.85 10.91 14.10
CA HIS A 202 -2.64 10.46 15.24
C HIS A 202 -2.02 9.24 15.94
N LEU A 203 -1.11 8.53 15.31
CA LEU A 203 -0.31 7.52 15.96
C LEU A 203 0.85 8.27 16.64
N GLU A 204 0.82 8.44 17.94
CA GLU A 204 1.86 9.11 18.73
C GLU A 204 3.25 8.46 18.59
N ARG A 205 3.40 7.51 17.68
CA ARG A 205 4.61 6.76 17.41
C ARG A 205 5.27 7.27 16.13
N LYS A 206 6.57 7.36 16.16
CA LYS A 206 7.44 7.70 15.01
C LYS A 206 7.42 6.57 13.97
N THR A 207 6.25 6.09 13.57
CA THR A 207 6.09 4.93 12.70
C THR A 207 6.53 5.21 11.29
N TYR A 208 6.54 6.47 10.92
CA TYR A 208 6.78 6.94 9.56
C TYR A 208 8.25 7.20 9.26
N ILE A 209 9.13 7.18 10.22
CA ILE A 209 10.51 7.44 9.90
C ILE A 209 11.04 6.25 9.11
N GLN A 210 11.00 6.39 7.80
CA GLN A 210 11.52 5.46 6.81
C GLN A 210 12.94 5.00 7.14
N SER A 211 13.68 5.86 7.80
CA SER A 211 14.98 5.55 8.38
C SER A 211 14.99 4.32 9.29
N PHE A 212 13.87 3.91 9.89
CA PHE A 212 13.81 2.67 10.66
C PHE A 212 13.91 1.42 9.81
N ALA A 213 13.42 1.43 8.61
CA ALA A 213 13.55 0.31 7.69
C ALA A 213 15.00 0.09 7.24
N GLN A 214 15.91 1.05 7.47
CA GLN A 214 17.18 1.14 6.79
C GLN A 214 18.42 1.09 7.70
N LYS A 215 18.35 0.42 8.86
CA LYS A 215 19.47 0.42 9.85
C LYS A 215 20.79 -0.15 9.33
N ALA A 216 20.84 -0.91 8.28
CA ALA A 216 22.04 -1.28 7.52
C ALA A 216 21.64 -2.27 6.42
N ARG A 217 21.92 -1.96 5.18
CA ARG A 217 21.68 -2.86 4.07
C ARG A 217 22.81 -3.84 3.87
N LEU A 218 24.03 -3.35 3.91
CA LEU A 218 25.24 -4.16 3.87
C LEU A 218 25.69 -4.41 5.31
N ARG A 219 25.32 -5.53 5.86
CA ARG A 219 25.95 -6.00 7.10
C ARG A 219 27.36 -6.44 6.76
N GLN A 220 28.33 -5.65 7.19
CA GLN A 220 29.74 -6.02 7.12
C GLN A 220 30.07 -6.97 8.29
N LYS A 221 30.72 -8.07 7.98
CA LYS A 221 31.41 -8.90 8.97
C LYS A 221 32.90 -8.75 8.71
N ASN A 222 33.63 -8.15 9.64
CA ASN A 222 35.09 -7.87 9.50
C ASN A 222 35.41 -7.03 8.24
N GLY A 223 34.64 -6.03 7.93
CA GLY A 223 34.86 -5.17 6.76
C GLY A 223 34.50 -5.78 5.40
N VAL A 224 33.94 -7.00 5.38
CA VAL A 224 33.50 -7.68 4.16
C VAL A 224 31.96 -7.68 4.11
N PRO A 225 31.34 -7.23 3.00
CA PRO A 225 29.89 -7.26 2.86
C PRO A 225 29.33 -8.69 2.99
N SER A 226 28.32 -8.85 3.83
CA SER A 226 27.63 -10.14 3.95
C SER A 226 26.78 -10.41 2.70
N LYS A 227 26.91 -11.59 2.10
CA LYS A 227 26.12 -12.01 0.92
C LYS A 227 24.59 -11.89 1.13
N ARG A 228 24.11 -11.92 2.38
CA ARG A 228 22.66 -11.82 2.72
C ARG A 228 22.10 -10.41 2.67
N SER A 229 22.94 -9.41 2.49
CA SER A 229 22.55 -7.99 2.53
C SER A 229 22.77 -7.27 1.21
N HIS A 230 23.13 -7.99 0.16
CA HIS A 230 23.35 -7.39 -1.15
C HIS A 230 22.02 -6.97 -1.79
N SER A 231 22.04 -5.82 -2.45
CA SER A 231 20.92 -5.38 -3.28
C SER A 231 20.92 -6.15 -4.59
N THR A 232 19.85 -6.86 -4.87
CA THR A 232 19.67 -7.52 -6.18
C THR A 232 19.70 -6.49 -7.30
N LEU A 233 19.12 -5.29 -7.10
CA LEU A 233 19.14 -4.22 -8.09
C LEU A 233 20.57 -3.82 -8.44
N TYR A 234 21.37 -3.51 -7.43
CA TYR A 234 22.76 -3.09 -7.66
C TYR A 234 23.60 -4.19 -8.29
N GLU A 235 23.55 -5.39 -7.75
CA GLU A 235 24.42 -6.49 -8.20
C GLU A 235 24.08 -7.01 -9.59
N THR A 236 22.80 -7.00 -9.99
CA THR A 236 22.36 -7.61 -11.24
C THR A 236 22.04 -6.62 -12.35
N GLN A 237 21.75 -5.36 -12.03
CA GLN A 237 21.32 -4.39 -13.02
C GLN A 237 22.23 -3.15 -13.06
N VAL A 238 22.51 -2.53 -11.92
CA VAL A 238 23.23 -1.25 -11.87
C VAL A 238 24.72 -1.44 -12.17
N ILE A 239 25.41 -2.27 -11.37
CA ILE A 239 26.86 -2.47 -11.49
C ILE A 239 27.27 -3.00 -12.88
N PRO A 240 26.54 -3.94 -13.51
CA PRO A 240 26.85 -4.37 -14.87
C PRO A 240 26.65 -3.30 -15.95
N TYR A 241 25.85 -2.27 -15.68
CA TYR A 241 25.50 -1.23 -16.65
C TYR A 241 26.43 -0.01 -16.57
N ILE A 242 26.79 0.42 -15.35
CA ILE A 242 27.50 1.69 -15.13
C ILE A 242 28.97 1.65 -15.53
N THR A 243 29.45 2.77 -16.06
CA THR A 243 30.88 3.02 -16.34
C THR A 243 31.39 4.17 -15.46
N LYS A 244 32.72 4.35 -15.40
CA LYS A 244 33.31 5.34 -14.49
C LYS A 244 33.12 6.78 -14.93
N ASP A 245 32.82 7.01 -16.18
CA ASP A 245 32.53 8.31 -16.77
C ASP A 245 31.08 8.75 -16.60
N MET A 246 30.18 7.82 -16.25
CA MET A 246 28.78 8.12 -15.99
C MET A 246 28.59 8.80 -14.63
N ARG A 247 27.73 9.82 -14.60
CA ARG A 247 27.28 10.47 -13.37
C ARG A 247 26.05 9.76 -12.84
N ILE A 248 26.14 9.29 -11.63
CA ILE A 248 25.15 8.43 -11.00
C ILE A 248 24.56 9.14 -9.79
N LEU A 249 23.25 9.04 -9.60
CA LEU A 249 22.56 9.47 -8.39
C LEU A 249 21.91 8.26 -7.71
N ASP A 250 22.22 8.02 -6.45
CA ASP A 250 21.50 7.08 -5.58
C ASP A 250 20.48 7.85 -4.75
N PHE A 251 19.20 7.76 -5.14
CA PHE A 251 18.08 8.50 -4.53
C PHE A 251 17.34 7.60 -3.53
N GLY A 252 17.28 8.03 -2.27
CA GLY A 252 16.83 7.20 -1.16
C GLY A 252 17.87 6.14 -0.78
N ALA A 253 19.14 6.56 -0.70
CA ALA A 253 20.31 5.70 -0.60
C ALA A 253 20.48 4.98 0.76
N GLY A 254 19.59 5.20 1.73
CA GLY A 254 19.67 4.62 3.07
C GLY A 254 20.97 4.99 3.78
N GLN A 255 21.78 3.98 4.10
CA GLN A 255 23.11 4.22 4.72
C GLN A 255 24.23 4.48 3.70
N LYS A 256 23.87 4.73 2.44
CA LYS A 256 24.80 5.04 1.33
C LYS A 256 25.90 3.98 1.11
N ASP A 257 25.63 2.72 1.46
CA ASP A 257 26.62 1.64 1.40
C ASP A 257 27.16 1.46 -0.02
N TYR A 258 26.27 1.35 -1.03
CA TYR A 258 26.69 1.18 -2.43
C TYR A 258 27.34 2.43 -2.99
N ALA A 259 26.79 3.61 -2.71
CA ALA A 259 27.41 4.88 -3.13
C ALA A 259 28.85 5.00 -2.59
N THR A 260 29.03 4.68 -1.30
CA THR A 260 30.37 4.70 -0.66
C THR A 260 31.33 3.70 -1.32
N ILE A 261 30.90 2.48 -1.59
CA ILE A 261 31.73 1.44 -2.22
C ILE A 261 32.09 1.83 -3.66
N LEU A 262 31.11 2.31 -4.43
CA LEU A 262 31.33 2.69 -5.83
C LEU A 262 32.21 3.92 -5.93
N LYS A 263 32.05 4.92 -5.06
CA LYS A 263 32.95 6.10 -4.99
C LYS A 263 34.39 5.71 -4.71
N LYS A 264 34.61 4.76 -3.76
CA LYS A 264 35.94 4.21 -3.50
C LYS A 264 36.54 3.47 -4.70
N LYS A 265 35.70 2.91 -5.58
CA LYS A 265 36.13 2.26 -6.83
C LYS A 265 36.29 3.24 -8.00
N GLY A 266 36.12 4.55 -7.78
CA GLY A 266 36.34 5.61 -8.77
C GLY A 266 35.13 5.90 -9.66
N TYR A 267 33.92 5.52 -9.27
CA TYR A 267 32.69 5.93 -9.96
C TYR A 267 32.26 7.33 -9.51
N LEU A 268 31.63 8.09 -10.41
CA LEU A 268 31.08 9.42 -10.17
C LEU A 268 29.65 9.27 -9.63
N ILE A 269 29.51 9.15 -8.33
CA ILE A 269 28.21 8.90 -7.70
C ILE A 269 27.94 9.88 -6.57
N ASP A 270 26.78 10.53 -6.65
CA ASP A 270 26.17 11.25 -5.55
C ASP A 270 25.07 10.41 -4.92
N ALA A 271 24.72 10.69 -3.68
CA ALA A 271 23.68 9.97 -2.96
C ALA A 271 22.90 10.92 -2.04
N ILE A 272 21.60 10.70 -1.90
CA ILE A 272 20.78 11.41 -0.92
C ILE A 272 19.82 10.44 -0.21
N GLU A 273 19.74 10.62 1.10
CA GLU A 273 18.74 9.97 1.95
C GLU A 273 18.20 11.00 2.94
N PHE A 274 16.96 11.45 2.74
CA PHE A 274 16.37 12.52 3.56
C PHE A 274 16.18 12.16 5.03
N PHE A 275 16.28 10.88 5.36
CA PHE A 275 16.16 10.35 6.71
C PHE A 275 17.44 9.63 7.16
N HIS A 276 18.57 9.99 6.58
CA HIS A 276 19.88 9.44 6.98
C HIS A 276 20.15 9.68 8.46
N ARG A 277 20.67 8.66 9.15
CA ARG A 277 20.89 8.71 10.61
C ARG A 277 22.36 8.80 10.95
N LYS A 278 22.61 9.47 12.06
CA LYS A 278 23.90 9.33 12.74
C LYS A 278 24.12 7.89 13.16
N ASP A 279 25.36 7.43 12.99
CA ASP A 279 25.74 6.08 13.38
C ASP A 279 25.31 5.75 14.82
N GLY A 280 24.60 4.64 14.97
CA GLY A 280 24.17 4.12 16.26
C GLY A 280 23.04 4.90 16.96
N ALA A 281 22.50 5.96 16.36
CA ALA A 281 21.47 6.79 16.96
C ALA A 281 20.18 6.82 16.12
N ASP A 282 19.05 7.04 16.78
CA ASP A 282 17.76 7.30 16.14
C ASP A 282 17.54 8.80 15.87
N ILE A 283 18.62 9.47 15.42
CA ILE A 283 18.67 10.91 15.15
C ILE A 283 19.05 11.13 13.68
N ILE A 284 18.27 11.97 12.99
CA ILE A 284 18.56 12.35 11.61
C ILE A 284 19.83 13.19 11.55
N ASP A 285 20.75 12.87 10.66
CA ASP A 285 21.96 13.66 10.42
C ASP A 285 21.70 14.77 9.41
N GLU A 286 21.05 15.83 9.87
CA GLU A 286 20.70 16.97 9.04
C GLU A 286 21.93 17.62 8.36
N LYS A 287 23.08 17.60 9.02
CA LYS A 287 24.32 18.18 8.47
C LYS A 287 24.79 17.40 7.25
N GLU A 288 24.83 16.08 7.36
CA GLU A 288 25.27 15.22 6.24
C GLU A 288 24.29 15.29 5.08
N ILE A 289 22.97 15.30 5.35
CA ILE A 289 21.94 15.41 4.31
C ILE A 289 22.04 16.73 3.55
N ARG A 290 22.31 17.86 4.22
CA ARG A 290 22.55 19.13 3.55
C ARG A 290 23.83 19.12 2.70
N GLN A 291 24.88 18.44 3.16
CA GLN A 291 26.09 18.26 2.36
C GLN A 291 25.84 17.42 1.09
N ASP A 292 25.03 16.37 1.21
CA ASP A 292 24.61 15.57 0.06
C ASP A 292 23.80 16.40 -0.94
N CYS A 293 22.84 17.19 -0.46
CA CYS A 293 22.07 18.09 -1.31
C CYS A 293 22.98 19.09 -2.04
N ALA A 294 23.91 19.70 -1.33
CA ALA A 294 24.88 20.62 -1.91
C ALA A 294 25.76 19.94 -2.98
N SER A 295 26.17 18.68 -2.77
CA SER A 295 26.92 17.89 -3.78
C SER A 295 26.08 17.68 -5.03
N ILE A 296 24.81 17.29 -4.88
CA ILE A 296 23.87 17.11 -5.99
C ILE A 296 23.68 18.43 -6.74
N CYS A 297 23.43 19.53 -6.02
CA CYS A 297 23.28 20.86 -6.60
C CYS A 297 24.53 21.27 -7.40
N LYS A 298 25.71 21.00 -6.88
CA LYS A 298 26.99 21.24 -7.58
C LYS A 298 27.08 20.41 -8.86
N THR A 299 26.80 19.11 -8.79
CA THR A 299 26.83 18.24 -9.97
C THR A 299 25.85 18.70 -11.04
N LEU A 300 24.60 19.04 -10.67
CA LEU A 300 23.60 19.56 -11.58
C LEU A 300 24.04 20.90 -12.23
N SER A 301 24.65 21.78 -11.45
CA SER A 301 25.12 23.07 -11.94
C SER A 301 26.31 22.95 -12.90
N ASP A 302 27.25 22.08 -12.58
CA ASP A 302 28.51 21.95 -13.33
C ASP A 302 28.35 21.08 -14.59
N TYR A 303 27.48 20.07 -14.53
CA TYR A 303 27.42 19.01 -15.54
C TYR A 303 26.01 18.71 -16.06
N GLY A 304 24.97 19.28 -15.48
CA GLY A 304 23.56 18.98 -15.84
C GLY A 304 23.05 17.69 -15.21
N LEU A 305 21.99 17.13 -15.80
CA LEU A 305 21.29 15.96 -15.28
C LEU A 305 22.14 14.69 -15.28
N TYR A 306 21.80 13.75 -14.39
CA TYR A 306 22.50 12.48 -14.21
C TYR A 306 22.31 11.51 -15.39
N ASP A 307 23.32 10.73 -15.70
CA ASP A 307 23.28 9.65 -16.70
C ASP A 307 22.44 8.47 -16.19
N VAL A 308 22.57 8.20 -14.90
CA VAL A 308 21.90 7.09 -14.21
C VAL A 308 21.33 7.58 -12.88
N VAL A 309 20.08 7.21 -12.61
CA VAL A 309 19.44 7.41 -11.29
C VAL A 309 18.99 6.06 -10.75
N VAL A 310 19.35 5.78 -9.50
CA VAL A 310 19.02 4.54 -8.80
C VAL A 310 18.09 4.84 -7.63
N CYS A 311 17.05 4.02 -7.46
CA CYS A 311 16.09 4.15 -6.38
C CYS A 311 15.73 2.75 -5.83
N ASP A 312 16.52 2.28 -4.89
CA ASP A 312 16.47 0.90 -4.45
C ASP A 312 15.57 0.69 -3.22
N SER A 313 14.39 0.08 -3.44
CA SER A 313 13.42 -0.26 -2.39
C SER A 313 12.83 0.93 -1.62
N VAL A 314 12.79 2.12 -2.22
CA VAL A 314 12.21 3.33 -1.63
C VAL A 314 10.68 3.28 -1.70
N LEU A 315 10.12 2.93 -2.86
CA LEU A 315 8.67 2.96 -3.09
C LEU A 315 7.88 2.06 -2.14
N ASN A 316 8.47 1.02 -1.59
CA ASN A 316 7.80 0.24 -0.54
C ASN A 316 7.66 0.97 0.79
N SER A 317 8.38 2.06 1.00
CA SER A 317 8.37 2.83 2.24
C SER A 317 7.51 4.08 2.16
N VAL A 318 6.89 4.34 1.03
CA VAL A 318 5.94 5.45 0.87
C VAL A 318 4.56 5.05 1.41
N ASN A 319 3.78 6.04 1.81
CA ASN A 319 2.52 5.84 2.51
C ASN A 319 1.29 6.36 1.74
N SER A 320 1.49 6.99 0.60
CA SER A 320 0.44 7.47 -0.28
C SER A 320 0.84 7.38 -1.75
N GLU A 321 -0.16 7.42 -2.65
CA GLU A 321 0.10 7.52 -4.08
C GLU A 321 0.76 8.84 -4.46
N GLU A 322 0.47 9.91 -3.75
CA GLU A 322 1.09 11.22 -3.96
C GLU A 322 2.60 11.14 -3.72
N ASP A 323 3.00 10.54 -2.59
CA ASP A 323 4.43 10.33 -2.27
C ASP A 323 5.10 9.47 -3.36
N GLU A 324 4.46 8.37 -3.76
CA GLU A 324 4.99 7.47 -4.79
C GLU A 324 5.20 8.17 -6.13
N ASN A 325 4.20 8.94 -6.55
CA ASN A 325 4.25 9.70 -7.80
C ASN A 325 5.35 10.76 -7.76
N ASN A 326 5.50 11.48 -6.65
CA ASN A 326 6.53 12.50 -6.48
C ASN A 326 7.94 11.89 -6.48
N VAL A 327 8.14 10.72 -5.85
CA VAL A 327 9.42 10.00 -5.97
C VAL A 327 9.73 9.70 -7.43
N LEU A 328 8.83 9.03 -8.16
CA LEU A 328 9.06 8.64 -9.55
C LEU A 328 9.30 9.83 -10.49
N LEU A 329 8.52 10.90 -10.32
CA LEU A 329 8.72 12.16 -11.06
C LEU A 329 10.08 12.79 -10.73
N SER A 330 10.53 12.74 -9.46
CA SER A 330 11.83 13.26 -9.05
C SER A 330 12.98 12.47 -9.66
N LEU A 331 12.86 11.12 -9.74
CA LEU A 331 13.85 10.31 -10.45
C LEU A 331 13.94 10.73 -11.92
N SER A 332 12.79 10.88 -12.59
CA SER A 332 12.72 11.29 -13.99
C SER A 332 13.24 12.73 -14.19
N ALA A 333 12.95 13.64 -13.26
CA ALA A 333 13.44 15.01 -13.29
C ALA A 333 14.98 15.09 -13.26
N LEU A 334 15.59 14.32 -12.36
CA LEU A 334 17.05 14.37 -12.13
C LEU A 334 17.86 13.56 -13.14
N CYS A 335 17.23 12.64 -13.87
CA CYS A 335 17.83 11.86 -14.93
C CYS A 335 17.72 12.56 -16.28
N LYS A 336 18.79 12.57 -17.09
CA LYS A 336 18.77 13.13 -18.45
C LYS A 336 17.75 12.40 -19.36
N PRO A 337 17.21 13.05 -20.40
CA PRO A 337 16.44 12.34 -21.43
C PRO A 337 17.28 11.20 -22.03
N GLY A 338 16.69 10.00 -22.14
CA GLY A 338 17.40 8.80 -22.61
C GLY A 338 18.41 8.21 -21.61
N GLY A 339 18.58 8.82 -20.43
CA GLY A 339 19.34 8.24 -19.33
C GLY A 339 18.62 7.04 -18.70
N MET A 340 19.31 6.29 -17.85
CA MET A 340 18.78 5.06 -17.26
C MET A 340 18.32 5.28 -15.82
N ILE A 341 17.11 4.85 -15.53
CA ILE A 341 16.55 4.83 -14.16
C ILE A 341 16.39 3.37 -13.72
N PHE A 342 16.99 3.05 -12.59
CA PHE A 342 16.86 1.75 -11.93
C PHE A 342 16.07 1.92 -10.65
N TRP A 343 15.02 1.13 -10.49
CA TRP A 343 14.26 1.10 -9.23
C TRP A 343 13.83 -0.31 -8.86
N SER A 344 13.51 -0.51 -7.60
CA SER A 344 13.17 -1.82 -7.09
C SER A 344 12.17 -1.77 -5.96
N GLY A 345 11.61 -2.91 -5.64
CA GLY A 345 10.70 -3.05 -4.52
C GLY A 345 10.38 -4.50 -4.17
N ILE A 346 9.48 -4.66 -3.22
CA ILE A 346 8.95 -5.95 -2.80
C ILE A 346 7.64 -6.21 -3.54
N PRO A 347 7.50 -7.35 -4.23
CA PRO A 347 6.26 -7.70 -4.93
C PRO A 347 5.09 -7.92 -3.99
N LEU A 348 3.89 -7.55 -4.44
CA LEU A 348 2.63 -7.79 -3.72
C LEU A 348 2.46 -9.27 -3.35
N LEU A 349 2.64 -10.19 -4.29
CA LEU A 349 2.49 -11.62 -4.03
C LEU A 349 3.43 -12.13 -2.93
N PHE A 350 4.65 -11.58 -2.83
CA PHE A 350 5.57 -11.94 -1.76
C PHE A 350 5.04 -11.49 -0.40
N ALA A 351 4.51 -10.28 -0.31
CA ALA A 351 3.90 -9.76 0.91
C ALA A 351 2.67 -10.58 1.32
N GLN A 352 1.81 -10.91 0.37
CA GLN A 352 0.63 -11.77 0.58
C GLN A 352 1.03 -13.14 1.12
N LYS A 353 1.92 -13.85 0.44
CA LYS A 353 2.42 -15.16 0.88
C LYS A 353 3.14 -15.11 2.23
N SER A 354 3.83 -14.01 2.53
CA SER A 354 4.47 -13.86 3.84
C SER A 354 3.46 -13.66 4.96
N SER A 355 2.32 -13.02 4.67
CA SER A 355 1.23 -12.85 5.64
C SER A 355 0.46 -14.15 5.92
N GLU A 356 0.44 -15.09 4.95
CA GLU A 356 -0.20 -16.40 5.07
C GLU A 356 0.61 -17.44 5.89
N ARG A 357 1.91 -17.20 6.09
CA ARG A 357 2.76 -18.16 6.81
C ARG A 357 2.30 -18.34 8.24
N LYS A 358 2.14 -19.62 8.64
CA LYS A 358 1.87 -19.97 10.04
C LYS A 358 2.95 -19.38 10.93
N GLU A 359 2.49 -18.81 12.05
CA GLU A 359 3.38 -18.30 13.07
C GLU A 359 4.26 -19.41 13.60
N THR A 360 5.53 -19.27 13.39
CA THR A 360 6.47 -20.06 14.15
C THR A 360 7.25 -19.23 15.15
N HIS A 361 7.21 -17.97 15.26
CA HIS A 361 7.90 -17.22 16.34
C HIS A 361 7.98 -15.70 16.14
N ASP A 362 7.36 -15.12 15.07
CA ASP A 362 7.62 -13.72 14.84
C ASP A 362 6.37 -12.93 14.44
N HIS A 363 5.76 -12.27 15.45
CA HIS A 363 4.73 -11.25 15.25
C HIS A 363 5.23 -10.05 14.42
N ARG A 364 6.48 -10.06 13.95
CA ARG A 364 7.26 -8.95 13.44
C ARG A 364 7.05 -8.64 11.97
N SER A 365 6.21 -9.35 11.25
CA SER A 365 6.17 -9.23 9.79
C SER A 365 4.79 -9.37 9.16
N LYS A 366 3.72 -9.14 9.91
CA LYS A 366 2.38 -9.28 9.36
C LYS A 366 1.91 -7.95 8.79
N ALA A 367 1.74 -7.91 7.48
CA ALA A 367 1.13 -6.79 6.79
C ALA A 367 -0.39 -6.83 6.97
N VAL A 368 -0.96 -5.72 7.41
CA VAL A 368 -2.40 -5.46 7.36
C VAL A 368 -2.66 -4.66 6.11
N PHE A 369 -3.39 -5.22 5.15
CA PHE A 369 -3.79 -4.48 3.95
C PHE A 369 -4.89 -3.49 4.32
N LEU A 370 -4.66 -2.23 4.00
CA LEU A 370 -5.51 -1.12 4.41
C LEU A 370 -6.54 -0.77 3.35
N ASP A 371 -6.26 -1.09 2.09
CA ASP A 371 -7.11 -0.78 0.94
C ASP A 371 -6.83 -1.70 -0.27
N ALA A 372 -7.55 -1.45 -1.36
CA ALA A 372 -7.40 -2.16 -2.63
C ALA A 372 -6.14 -1.75 -3.43
N LYS A 373 -5.43 -0.70 -3.03
CA LYS A 373 -4.17 -0.24 -3.66
C LYS A 373 -2.94 -0.86 -3.04
N ASN A 374 -3.12 -1.85 -2.16
CA ASN A 374 -2.04 -2.61 -1.54
C ASN A 374 -1.15 -1.81 -0.57
N PHE A 375 -1.69 -0.71 -0.02
CA PHE A 375 -1.09 -0.06 1.13
C PHE A 375 -1.29 -0.92 2.38
N THR A 376 -0.26 -1.03 3.18
CA THR A 376 -0.24 -1.91 4.35
C THR A 376 0.29 -1.22 5.58
N ALA A 377 -0.14 -1.69 6.75
CA ALA A 377 0.49 -1.43 8.03
C ALA A 377 1.15 -2.71 8.55
N ASN A 378 2.40 -2.60 8.99
CA ASN A 378 3.16 -3.71 9.57
C ASN A 378 3.59 -3.35 10.99
N PHE A 379 3.29 -4.21 11.95
CA PHE A 379 3.78 -4.03 13.31
C PHE A 379 5.11 -4.77 13.51
N ARG A 380 6.17 -4.04 13.87
CA ARG A 380 7.51 -4.59 14.11
C ARG A 380 8.17 -3.90 15.30
N PHE A 381 8.80 -4.65 16.18
CA PHE A 381 9.56 -4.11 17.32
C PHE A 381 8.78 -3.10 18.18
N GLY A 382 7.47 -3.32 18.33
CA GLY A 382 6.62 -2.42 19.11
C GLY A 382 6.12 -1.18 18.34
N GLU A 383 6.38 -1.07 17.04
CA GLU A 383 6.01 0.07 16.20
C GLU A 383 5.29 -0.36 14.92
N TRP A 384 4.48 0.53 14.38
CA TRP A 384 3.83 0.37 13.09
C TRP A 384 4.69 0.97 11.98
N TYR A 385 4.79 0.22 10.86
CA TYR A 385 5.42 0.65 9.62
C TYR A 385 4.39 0.56 8.52
N PHE A 386 4.38 1.56 7.64
CA PHE A 386 3.48 1.60 6.52
C PHE A 386 4.26 1.33 5.25
N GLN A 387 3.72 0.46 4.41
CA GLN A 387 4.39 0.01 3.21
C GLN A 387 3.39 -0.14 2.07
N HIS A 388 3.86 0.08 0.85
CA HIS A 388 3.14 -0.21 -0.37
C HIS A 388 3.82 -1.37 -1.11
N TYR A 389 3.01 -2.30 -1.64
CA TYR A 389 3.50 -3.44 -2.39
C TYR A 389 2.91 -3.43 -3.80
N HIS A 390 3.74 -3.76 -4.79
CA HIS A 390 3.40 -3.60 -6.20
C HIS A 390 3.16 -4.93 -6.88
N SER A 391 2.07 -5.02 -7.63
CA SER A 391 1.88 -6.04 -8.65
C SER A 391 2.69 -5.71 -9.91
N THR A 392 2.83 -6.65 -10.84
CA THR A 392 3.44 -6.38 -12.14
C THR A 392 2.67 -5.29 -12.90
N ALA A 393 1.34 -5.31 -12.82
CA ALA A 393 0.47 -4.29 -13.44
C ALA A 393 0.72 -2.89 -12.86
N ASP A 394 0.91 -2.75 -11.53
CA ASP A 394 1.27 -1.48 -10.91
C ASP A 394 2.62 -0.96 -11.42
N ILE A 395 3.62 -1.83 -11.51
CA ILE A 395 4.94 -1.48 -12.02
C ILE A 395 4.85 -0.94 -13.46
N VAL A 396 4.11 -1.64 -14.33
CA VAL A 396 3.90 -1.21 -15.72
C VAL A 396 3.21 0.14 -15.76
N ARG A 397 2.15 0.31 -15.00
CA ARG A 397 1.37 1.56 -14.91
C ARG A 397 2.24 2.73 -14.44
N LEU A 398 2.92 2.56 -13.31
CA LEU A 398 3.75 3.59 -12.69
C LEU A 398 4.93 3.98 -13.58
N ASN A 399 5.67 2.99 -14.07
CA ASN A 399 6.82 3.26 -14.92
C ASN A 399 6.43 3.99 -16.21
N THR A 400 5.35 3.53 -16.86
CA THR A 400 4.85 4.14 -18.10
C THR A 400 4.37 5.57 -17.88
N ALA A 401 3.70 5.84 -16.76
CA ALA A 401 3.14 7.15 -16.46
C ALA A 401 4.22 8.18 -16.10
N TYR A 402 5.25 7.80 -15.33
CA TYR A 402 6.14 8.77 -14.70
C TYR A 402 7.59 8.74 -15.20
N ILE A 403 8.04 7.63 -15.76
CA ILE A 403 9.43 7.47 -16.23
C ILE A 403 9.48 7.34 -17.75
N GLY A 404 8.93 6.26 -18.28
CA GLY A 404 8.99 5.99 -19.72
C GLY A 404 8.36 4.66 -20.11
N LYS A 405 8.20 4.47 -21.44
CA LYS A 405 7.58 3.27 -22.02
C LYS A 405 8.58 2.17 -22.35
N ASP A 406 9.88 2.52 -22.41
CA ASP A 406 10.97 1.56 -22.70
C ASP A 406 11.61 1.11 -21.39
N PHE A 407 11.21 -0.06 -20.94
CA PHE A 407 11.71 -0.64 -19.67
C PHE A 407 11.67 -2.15 -19.66
N ASN A 408 12.43 -2.71 -18.75
CA ASN A 408 12.48 -4.14 -18.45
C ASN A 408 12.18 -4.38 -16.98
N ILE A 409 11.40 -5.42 -16.70
CA ILE A 409 11.11 -5.90 -15.34
C ILE A 409 11.90 -7.18 -15.10
N PHE A 410 12.46 -7.30 -13.90
CA PHE A 410 13.23 -8.47 -13.49
C PHE A 410 12.66 -9.02 -12.18
N ASP A 411 12.58 -10.34 -12.09
CA ASP A 411 12.27 -11.08 -10.88
C ASP A 411 13.54 -11.84 -10.45
N LYS A 412 14.07 -11.55 -9.28
CA LYS A 412 15.34 -12.12 -8.79
C LYS A 412 16.52 -11.95 -9.78
N GLY A 413 16.58 -10.82 -10.44
CA GLY A 413 17.62 -10.53 -11.42
C GLY A 413 17.40 -11.11 -12.82
N MET A 414 16.35 -11.91 -13.04
CA MET A 414 16.01 -12.47 -14.35
C MET A 414 14.90 -11.65 -15.01
N LYS A 415 15.07 -11.30 -16.28
CA LYS A 415 14.07 -10.57 -17.05
C LYS A 415 12.78 -11.40 -17.17
N ILE A 416 11.66 -10.76 -16.96
CA ILE A 416 10.33 -11.34 -17.12
C ILE A 416 9.49 -10.53 -18.10
N SER A 417 8.44 -11.15 -18.66
CA SER A 417 7.40 -10.45 -19.41
C SER A 417 6.49 -9.64 -18.48
N PRO A 418 6.00 -8.48 -18.90
CA PRO A 418 5.08 -7.65 -18.12
C PRO A 418 3.76 -8.34 -17.70
N GLU A 419 3.37 -9.42 -18.39
CA GLU A 419 2.17 -10.19 -18.05
C GLU A 419 2.44 -11.27 -16.99
N LYS A 420 3.71 -11.52 -16.66
CA LYS A 420 4.07 -12.52 -15.66
C LYS A 420 3.99 -11.95 -14.25
N GLU A 421 3.48 -12.78 -13.36
CA GLU A 421 3.43 -12.49 -11.94
C GLU A 421 4.84 -12.58 -11.31
N LEU A 422 5.16 -11.60 -10.47
CA LEU A 422 6.39 -11.57 -9.69
C LEU A 422 6.33 -12.56 -8.53
N ARG A 423 7.28 -13.49 -8.47
CA ARG A 423 7.32 -14.58 -7.46
C ARG A 423 8.49 -14.48 -6.49
N GLY A 424 9.42 -13.57 -6.74
CA GLY A 424 10.59 -13.33 -5.92
C GLY A 424 10.30 -12.54 -4.66
N SER A 425 11.34 -12.34 -3.86
CA SER A 425 11.31 -11.47 -2.69
C SER A 425 11.58 -10.00 -3.02
N SER A 426 12.02 -9.71 -4.24
CA SER A 426 12.21 -8.37 -4.78
C SER A 426 12.07 -8.38 -6.29
N PHE A 427 11.57 -7.29 -6.84
CA PHE A 427 11.60 -7.02 -8.27
C PHE A 427 12.60 -5.89 -8.56
N GLN A 428 13.06 -5.80 -9.81
CA GLN A 428 13.88 -4.73 -10.30
C GLN A 428 13.32 -4.21 -11.61
N VAL A 429 13.48 -2.92 -11.85
CA VAL A 429 13.11 -2.25 -13.10
C VAL A 429 14.31 -1.48 -13.62
N ALA A 430 14.59 -1.63 -14.91
CA ALA A 430 15.53 -0.80 -15.64
C ALA A 430 14.75 -0.08 -16.75
N SER A 431 14.71 1.23 -16.71
CA SER A 431 13.88 2.06 -17.58
C SER A 431 14.66 3.18 -18.22
N THR A 432 14.52 3.34 -19.53
CA THR A 432 14.97 4.54 -20.22
C THR A 432 14.11 5.72 -19.84
N ASN A 433 14.70 6.83 -19.42
CA ASN A 433 13.96 8.05 -19.06
C ASN A 433 13.37 8.72 -20.30
N GLY A 434 12.06 8.58 -20.48
CA GLY A 434 11.31 9.19 -21.55
C GLY A 434 10.89 10.64 -21.29
N ARG A 435 11.08 11.15 -20.08
CA ARG A 435 10.66 12.49 -19.62
C ARG A 435 9.22 12.84 -20.05
N SER A 436 8.29 11.98 -19.70
CA SER A 436 6.90 12.05 -20.12
C SER A 436 6.08 13.18 -19.45
N ALA A 437 6.57 13.74 -18.35
CA ALA A 437 5.87 14.78 -17.59
C ALA A 437 6.30 16.20 -18.01
N SER A 438 5.52 17.19 -17.65
CA SER A 438 5.85 18.60 -17.88
C SER A 438 6.95 19.09 -16.95
N LYS A 439 7.68 20.17 -17.36
CA LYS A 439 8.65 20.82 -16.48
C LYS A 439 8.01 21.30 -15.17
N SER A 440 6.74 21.73 -15.21
CA SER A 440 5.98 22.14 -14.03
C SER A 440 5.78 20.98 -13.05
N ASP A 441 5.47 19.78 -13.54
CA ASP A 441 5.25 18.62 -12.71
C ASP A 441 6.56 18.13 -12.07
N TYR A 442 7.66 18.17 -12.81
CA TYR A 442 9.00 17.89 -12.25
C TYR A 442 9.39 18.89 -11.15
N LEU A 443 9.12 20.19 -11.34
CA LEU A 443 9.38 21.20 -10.34
C LEU A 443 8.55 20.95 -9.06
N LYS A 444 7.28 20.62 -9.20
CA LYS A 444 6.40 20.29 -8.06
C LYS A 444 6.90 19.05 -7.31
N ALA A 445 7.28 18.01 -8.04
CA ALA A 445 7.78 16.78 -7.44
C ALA A 445 9.11 17.00 -6.68
N LEU A 446 10.05 17.73 -7.28
CA LEU A 446 11.29 18.10 -6.59
C LEU A 446 11.03 18.97 -5.36
N GLN A 447 10.12 19.95 -5.47
CA GLN A 447 9.73 20.75 -4.34
C GLN A 447 9.15 19.89 -3.20
N TYR A 448 8.28 18.93 -3.55
CA TYR A 448 7.69 18.00 -2.59
C TYR A 448 8.76 17.19 -1.86
N GLU A 449 9.61 16.47 -2.61
CA GLU A 449 10.65 15.60 -2.05
C GLU A 449 11.70 16.35 -1.22
N PHE A 450 12.09 17.55 -1.65
CA PHE A 450 13.08 18.36 -0.96
C PHE A 450 12.51 19.23 0.18
N THR A 451 11.19 19.12 0.44
CA THR A 451 10.50 19.74 1.60
C THR A 451 9.79 18.71 2.49
N LEU A 452 10.18 17.45 2.42
CA LEU A 452 9.58 16.38 3.23
C LEU A 452 9.53 16.74 4.72
N PRO A 453 8.49 16.28 5.44
CA PRO A 453 8.33 16.58 6.85
C PRO A 453 9.42 15.90 7.68
N LEU A 454 9.88 16.62 8.67
CA LEU A 454 10.83 16.19 9.70
C LEU A 454 10.09 15.99 11.04
N PRO A 455 10.68 15.28 12.01
CA PRO A 455 10.15 15.25 13.37
C PRO A 455 9.92 16.66 13.94
N ASN A 456 8.98 16.80 14.88
CA ASN A 456 8.62 18.05 15.55
C ASN A 456 8.00 19.10 14.62
N ASN A 457 7.19 18.68 13.65
CA ASN A 457 6.47 19.56 12.70
C ASN A 457 7.37 20.48 11.87
N ARG A 458 8.66 20.15 11.75
CA ARG A 458 9.57 20.82 10.82
C ARG A 458 9.46 20.23 9.43
N LYS A 459 10.02 20.93 8.45
CA LYS A 459 10.18 20.45 7.07
C LYS A 459 11.59 20.76 6.60
N TRP A 460 12.05 19.97 5.63
CA TRP A 460 13.22 20.36 4.87
C TRP A 460 12.95 21.66 4.11
N ASP A 461 14.01 22.41 3.85
CA ASP A 461 14.02 23.64 3.02
C ASP A 461 15.06 23.52 1.89
N LEU A 462 15.38 22.27 1.53
CA LEU A 462 16.40 21.94 0.51
C LEU A 462 15.93 22.25 -0.91
N ASP A 463 14.63 22.45 -1.11
CA ASP A 463 14.05 22.93 -2.36
C ASP A 463 14.62 24.29 -2.76
N LYS A 464 14.95 25.14 -1.81
CA LYS A 464 15.58 26.47 -2.05
C LYS A 464 16.93 26.37 -2.73
N GLU A 465 17.62 25.25 -2.59
CA GLU A 465 18.92 25.01 -3.22
C GLU A 465 18.76 24.37 -4.62
N ILE A 466 17.94 23.33 -4.74
CA ILE A 466 17.85 22.55 -5.97
C ILE A 466 16.94 23.18 -7.04
N ILE A 467 15.81 23.79 -6.65
CA ILE A 467 14.83 24.34 -7.60
C ILE A 467 15.40 25.45 -8.49
N PRO A 468 16.18 26.44 -7.97
CA PRO A 468 16.81 27.44 -8.83
C PRO A 468 17.68 26.84 -9.92
N ILE A 469 18.47 25.82 -9.58
CA ILE A 469 19.38 25.12 -10.51
C ILE A 469 18.55 24.35 -11.55
N PHE A 470 17.59 23.56 -11.10
CA PHE A 470 16.74 22.76 -11.99
C PHE A 470 15.94 23.63 -13.00
N LYS A 471 15.59 24.86 -12.63
CA LYS A 471 14.92 25.81 -13.55
C LYS A 471 15.78 26.20 -14.74
N THR A 472 17.10 26.17 -14.61
CA THR A 472 18.06 26.50 -15.68
C THR A 472 18.39 25.33 -16.60
N LEU A 473 18.10 24.12 -16.18
CA LEU A 473 18.23 22.87 -16.94
C LEU A 473 16.94 22.55 -17.72
#